data_d2160984bd41f600b94b7e501a38de60
#
_entry.id   d2160984bd41f600b94b7e501a38de60
#
_cell.length_a   1.000
_cell.length_b   1.000
_cell.length_c   1.000
_cell.angle_alpha   90.00
_cell.angle_beta   90.00
_cell.angle_gamma   90.00
#
_symmetry.space_group_name_H-M   'P 1'
#
loop_
_entity.id
_entity.type
_entity.pdbx_description
1 polymer ?
#
loop_
_entity_poly.entity_id
_entity_poly.type
_entity_poly.pdbx_seq_one_letter_code
_entity_poly.pdbx_strand_id
1 'polypeptide(L)'
;MKDLGNKKVMAKNLKRLMDERRVSARELSRTLNFPYTTLLSWLKADNYPRIDKIEAMADYFGILKSDLIEEKQEEEKPVTNDGLTESQRELIAFARTLSEDQADKVLQLMKSILAFDE
;
A
#
# COMPACT_ATOMS: atom_id res chain seq x y z
N MET A 1 9.79 -21.52 11.27
CA MET A 1 9.26 -21.24 11.21
C MET A 1 8.87 -20.04 11.07
N LYS A 2 8.54 -19.37 11.79
CA LYS A 2 8.19 -18.16 11.66
C LYS A 2 9.22 -17.34 11.05
N ASP A 3 10.39 -17.49 11.22
CA ASP A 3 11.37 -16.62 10.69
C ASP A 3 11.29 -16.58 9.20
N LEU A 4 11.01 -17.68 8.57
CA LEU A 4 10.94 -17.69 7.16
C LEU A 4 9.83 -16.82 6.67
N GLY A 5 8.72 -16.88 7.31
CA GLY A 5 7.63 -16.05 6.92
C GLY A 5 7.94 -14.59 7.09
N ASN A 6 8.62 -14.26 8.17
CA ASN A 6 8.96 -12.90 8.43
C ASN A 6 9.90 -12.32 7.39
N LYS A 7 10.86 -13.11 6.93
CA LYS A 7 11.78 -12.59 5.91
C LYS A 7 11.03 -12.27 4.63
N LYS A 8 10.11 -13.10 4.24
CA LYS A 8 9.37 -12.85 3.00
C LYS A 8 8.44 -11.68 3.15
N VAL A 9 7.78 -11.57 4.30
CA VAL A 9 6.87 -10.47 4.54
C VAL A 9 7.65 -9.16 4.57
N MET A 10 8.80 -9.15 5.22
CA MET A 10 9.63 -7.98 5.28
C MET A 10 10.07 -7.56 3.88
N ALA A 11 10.50 -8.51 3.06
CA ALA A 11 10.95 -8.20 1.71
C ALA A 11 9.81 -7.62 0.88
N LYS A 12 8.63 -8.20 1.02
CA LYS A 12 7.48 -7.73 0.27
C LYS A 12 7.11 -6.31 0.68
N ASN A 13 7.06 -6.06 1.97
CA ASN A 13 6.71 -4.74 2.46
C ASN A 13 7.74 -3.69 2.05
N LEU A 14 9.01 -4.05 2.13
CA LEU A 14 10.07 -3.12 1.77
C LEU A 14 10.00 -2.78 0.29
N LYS A 15 9.78 -3.76 -0.56
CA LYS A 15 9.66 -3.51 -1.98
C LYS A 15 8.48 -2.60 -2.27
N ARG A 16 7.36 -2.85 -1.60
CA ARG A 16 6.18 -2.04 -1.83
C ARG A 16 6.42 -0.59 -1.42
N LEU A 17 7.06 -0.39 -0.27
CA LEU A 17 7.33 0.97 0.19
C LEU A 17 8.30 1.68 -0.73
N MET A 18 9.31 0.98 -1.21
CA MET A 18 10.25 1.59 -2.12
C MET A 18 9.56 1.97 -3.43
N ASP A 19 8.67 1.13 -3.91
CA ASP A 19 7.93 1.45 -5.12
C ASP A 19 7.01 2.64 -4.91
N GLU A 20 6.32 2.67 -3.79
CA GLU A 20 5.40 3.75 -3.51
C GLU A 20 6.12 5.08 -3.40
N ARG A 21 7.31 5.08 -2.81
CA ARG A 21 8.04 6.30 -2.63
C ARG A 21 9.02 6.55 -3.75
N ARG A 22 9.10 5.64 -4.71
CA ARG A 22 10.00 5.76 -5.85
C ARG A 22 11.45 5.90 -5.41
N VAL A 23 11.83 5.05 -4.47
CA VAL A 23 13.17 5.06 -3.93
C VAL A 23 13.85 3.79 -4.39
N SER A 24 15.02 3.91 -4.99
CA SER A 24 15.75 2.75 -5.46
C SER A 24 16.56 2.14 -4.30
N ALA A 25 17.00 0.92 -4.46
CA ALA A 25 17.81 0.28 -3.44
C ALA A 25 19.11 1.03 -3.23
N ARG A 26 19.68 1.57 -4.30
CA ARG A 26 20.89 2.33 -4.17
C ARG A 26 20.68 3.59 -3.37
N GLU A 27 19.57 4.26 -3.61
CA GLU A 27 19.27 5.48 -2.92
C GLU A 27 19.01 5.20 -1.45
N LEU A 28 18.28 4.15 -1.13
CA LEU A 28 17.99 3.79 0.24
C LEU A 28 19.28 3.44 0.96
N SER A 29 20.14 2.66 0.31
CA SER A 29 21.41 2.28 0.87
C SER A 29 22.24 3.51 1.21
N ARG A 30 22.27 4.47 0.31
CA ARG A 30 23.09 5.66 0.53
C ARG A 30 22.48 6.53 1.61
N THR A 31 21.19 6.72 1.58
CA THR A 31 20.55 7.62 2.54
C THR A 31 20.66 7.09 3.96
N LEU A 32 20.47 5.79 4.15
CA LEU A 32 20.52 5.21 5.48
C LEU A 32 21.89 4.65 5.83
N ASN A 33 22.82 4.73 4.88
CA ASN A 33 24.18 4.26 5.12
C ASN A 33 24.20 2.76 5.41
N PHE A 34 23.42 2.00 4.67
CA PHE A 34 23.44 0.54 4.78
C PHE A 34 24.24 0.01 3.60
N PRO A 35 24.96 -1.08 3.76
CA PRO A 35 25.63 -1.68 2.61
C PRO A 35 24.61 -2.12 1.58
N TYR A 36 24.90 -1.84 0.33
CA TYR A 36 23.98 -2.15 -0.76
C TYR A 36 23.71 -3.65 -0.83
N THR A 37 24.75 -4.46 -0.66
CA THR A 37 24.57 -5.90 -0.74
C THR A 37 23.71 -6.42 0.40
N THR A 38 23.79 -5.79 1.56
CA THR A 38 22.96 -6.17 2.68
C THR A 38 21.49 -5.84 2.38
N LEU A 39 21.27 -4.67 1.83
CA LEU A 39 19.91 -4.29 1.48
C LEU A 39 19.33 -5.23 0.44
N LEU A 40 20.13 -5.62 -0.55
CA LEU A 40 19.65 -6.55 -1.55
C LEU A 40 19.32 -7.92 -0.94
N SER A 41 20.08 -8.35 0.06
CA SER A 41 19.77 -9.62 0.69
C SER A 41 18.43 -9.56 1.42
N TRP A 42 18.08 -8.42 1.98
CA TRP A 42 16.77 -8.28 2.60
C TRP A 42 15.67 -8.31 1.55
N LEU A 43 15.90 -7.68 0.41
CA LEU A 43 14.88 -7.64 -0.64
C LEU A 43 14.68 -9.01 -1.27
N LYS A 44 15.71 -9.87 -1.23
CA LYS A 44 15.56 -11.21 -1.74
C LYS A 44 15.07 -12.18 -0.68
N ALA A 45 14.81 -11.69 0.52
CA ALA A 45 14.37 -12.52 1.64
C ALA A 45 15.41 -13.55 2.04
N ASP A 46 16.68 -13.23 1.79
CA ASP A 46 17.77 -14.10 2.22
C ASP A 46 18.07 -13.88 3.68
N ASN A 47 17.96 -12.66 4.14
CA ASN A 47 18.25 -12.31 5.52
C ASN A 47 17.19 -11.41 6.08
N TYR A 48 17.13 -11.33 7.39
CA TYR A 48 16.17 -10.48 8.08
C TYR A 48 16.95 -9.36 8.75
N PRO A 49 16.56 -8.11 8.60
CA PRO A 49 17.32 -7.01 9.19
C PRO A 49 17.22 -7.01 10.70
N ARG A 50 18.22 -6.42 11.34
CA ARG A 50 18.20 -6.30 12.78
C ARG A 50 17.22 -5.17 13.14
N ILE A 51 16.79 -5.16 14.40
CA ILE A 51 15.77 -4.23 14.81
C ILE A 51 16.18 -2.77 14.63
N ASP A 52 17.44 -2.45 14.84
CA ASP A 52 17.87 -1.07 14.66
C ASP A 52 17.76 -0.65 13.20
N LYS A 53 18.00 -1.57 12.27
CA LYS A 53 17.86 -1.24 10.86
C LYS A 53 16.39 -1.11 10.49
N ILE A 54 15.55 -1.94 11.09
CA ILE A 54 14.12 -1.84 10.85
C ILE A 54 13.62 -0.51 11.34
N GLU A 55 14.09 -0.04 12.50
CA GLU A 55 13.66 1.23 13.02
C GLU A 55 14.12 2.37 12.11
N ALA A 56 15.34 2.29 11.59
CA ALA A 56 15.84 3.33 10.71
C ALA A 56 15.01 3.39 9.43
N MET A 57 14.63 2.24 8.89
CA MET A 57 13.84 2.23 7.67
C MET A 57 12.42 2.72 7.95
N ALA A 58 11.84 2.35 9.08
CA ALA A 58 10.51 2.81 9.42
C ALA A 58 10.49 4.33 9.59
N ASP A 59 11.53 4.87 10.21
CA ASP A 59 11.63 6.30 10.36
C ASP A 59 11.77 6.99 9.00
N TYR A 60 12.58 6.41 8.13
CA TYR A 60 12.78 7.00 6.81
C TYR A 60 11.49 7.05 6.03
N PHE A 61 10.70 5.99 6.08
CA PHE A 61 9.45 5.96 5.35
C PHE A 61 8.31 6.63 6.11
N GLY A 62 8.52 6.99 7.36
CA GLY A 62 7.49 7.64 8.16
C GLY A 62 6.37 6.69 8.53
N ILE A 63 6.69 5.45 8.84
CA ILE A 63 5.69 4.44 9.17
C ILE A 63 6.07 3.79 10.48
N LEU A 64 5.18 2.93 10.97
CA LEU A 64 5.47 2.17 12.17
C LEU A 64 6.31 0.96 11.81
N LYS A 65 7.07 0.44 12.78
CA LYS A 65 7.84 -0.75 12.54
C LYS A 65 6.93 -1.91 12.14
N SER A 66 5.76 -1.99 12.74
CA SER A 66 4.84 -3.07 12.40
C SER A 66 4.40 -3.00 10.94
N ASP A 67 4.35 -1.80 10.39
CA ASP A 67 3.99 -1.66 8.98
C ASP A 67 5.04 -2.28 8.08
N LEU A 68 6.26 -2.38 8.55
CA LEU A 68 7.33 -2.93 7.75
C LEU A 68 7.45 -4.43 7.95
N ILE A 69 7.25 -4.92 9.15
CA ILE A 69 7.55 -6.31 9.44
C ILE A 69 6.34 -7.22 9.52
N GLU A 70 5.13 -6.66 9.52
CA GLU A 70 3.94 -7.49 9.62
C GLU A 70 3.23 -7.54 8.28
N GLU A 71 2.52 -8.63 8.05
CA GLU A 71 1.83 -8.76 6.80
C GLU A 71 0.65 -7.84 6.76
N LYS A 72 0.55 -7.02 5.70
CA LYS A 72 -0.57 -6.14 5.61
C LYS A 72 -1.63 -6.83 4.86
N GLN A 73 -2.84 -6.61 5.32
CA GLN A 73 -3.91 -7.23 4.65
C GLN A 73 -4.59 -6.29 3.80
N GLU A 74 -3.96 -5.35 3.24
CA GLU A 74 -4.63 -4.41 2.50
C GLU A 74 -5.23 -4.99 1.37
N GLU A 75 -4.80 -5.98 0.91
CA GLU A 75 -5.42 -6.47 -0.17
C GLU A 75 -6.72 -6.84 0.17
N GLU A 76 -6.97 -7.14 1.33
CA GLU A 76 -8.20 -7.48 1.65
C GLU A 76 -8.94 -6.44 1.83
N LYS A 77 -8.49 -5.43 1.92
CA LYS A 77 -9.19 -4.38 2.16
C LYS A 77 -10.32 -4.47 1.50
N PRO A 78 -10.59 -4.74 0.98
CA PRO A 78 -11.54 -4.61 0.45
C PRO A 78 -12.61 -4.88 0.53
N VAL A 79 -12.82 -4.89 0.97
CA VAL A 79 -13.74 -4.86 1.00
C VAL A 79 -14.43 -5.44 0.41
N THR A 80 -14.27 -5.59 0.06
CA THR A 80 -14.49 -5.97 -0.49
C THR A 80 -15.22 -6.98 -0.92
N ASN A 81 -15.89 -7.45 -0.37
CA ASN A 81 -16.76 -8.31 -0.76
C ASN A 81 -17.56 -7.86 -1.83
N ASP A 82 -17.82 -6.65 -1.96
CA ASP A 82 -18.66 -6.16 -2.99
C ASP A 82 -17.93 -6.10 -4.27
N GLY A 83 -16.64 -6.26 -4.31
CA GLY A 83 -15.87 -6.06 -5.52
C GLY A 83 -15.80 -4.63 -5.93
N LEU A 84 -16.06 -3.72 -5.03
CA LEU A 84 -16.01 -2.32 -5.38
C LEU A 84 -14.61 -1.78 -5.31
N THR A 85 -14.27 -0.92 -6.23
CA THR A 85 -12.98 -0.25 -6.19
C THR A 85 -13.07 0.90 -5.20
N GLU A 86 -11.93 1.49 -4.91
CA GLU A 86 -11.92 2.61 -4.00
C GLU A 86 -12.72 3.76 -4.57
N SER A 87 -12.62 4.01 -5.87
CA SER A 87 -13.40 5.08 -6.50
C SER A 87 -14.88 4.82 -6.35
N GLN A 88 -15.28 3.58 -6.52
CA GLN A 88 -16.70 3.25 -6.38
C GLN A 88 -17.18 3.44 -4.95
N ARG A 89 -16.34 3.12 -3.97
CA ARG A 89 -16.73 3.35 -2.62
C ARG A 89 -16.87 4.81 -2.32
N GLU A 90 -15.99 5.63 -2.87
CA GLU A 90 -16.08 7.07 -2.66
C GLU A 90 -17.36 7.61 -3.28
N LEU A 91 -17.75 7.10 -4.45
CA LEU A 91 -18.98 7.54 -5.06
C LEU A 91 -20.18 7.20 -4.20
N ILE A 92 -20.19 6.01 -3.62
CA ILE A 92 -21.29 5.61 -2.77
C ILE A 92 -21.35 6.49 -1.53
N ALA A 93 -20.20 6.77 -0.93
CA ALA A 93 -20.17 7.60 0.25
C ALA A 93 -20.66 9.01 -0.08
N PHE A 94 -20.23 9.52 -1.23
CA PHE A 94 -20.65 10.86 -1.63
C PHE A 94 -22.18 10.86 -1.88
N ALA A 95 -22.68 9.81 -2.52
CA ALA A 95 -24.09 9.74 -2.81
C ALA A 95 -24.92 9.73 -1.53
N ARG A 96 -24.39 9.12 -0.47
CA ARG A 96 -25.14 9.06 0.76
C ARG A 96 -25.26 10.41 1.45
N THR A 97 -24.41 11.37 1.08
CA THR A 97 -24.50 12.68 1.68
C THR A 97 -25.46 13.57 0.92
N LEU A 98 -26.00 13.09 -0.21
CA LEU A 98 -26.88 13.92 -1.01
C LEU A 98 -28.32 13.70 -0.61
N SER A 99 -29.15 14.71 -0.85
CA SER A 99 -30.56 14.54 -0.62
C SER A 99 -31.12 13.68 -1.75
N GLU A 100 -32.34 13.23 -1.59
CA GLU A 100 -32.92 12.38 -2.59
C GLU A 100 -32.96 13.06 -3.94
N ASP A 101 -33.32 14.33 -3.98
CA ASP A 101 -33.31 15.07 -5.21
C ASP A 101 -31.95 15.15 -5.83
N GLN A 102 -30.94 15.43 -5.04
CA GLN A 102 -29.60 15.56 -5.55
C GLN A 102 -29.09 14.21 -6.05
N ALA A 103 -29.40 13.16 -5.34
CA ALA A 103 -28.97 11.84 -5.74
C ALA A 103 -29.58 11.45 -7.09
N ASP A 104 -30.84 11.81 -7.28
CA ASP A 104 -31.51 11.52 -8.54
C ASP A 104 -30.84 12.27 -9.68
N LYS A 105 -30.53 13.52 -9.47
CA LYS A 105 -29.90 14.31 -10.51
C LYS A 105 -28.52 13.78 -10.87
N VAL A 106 -27.75 13.41 -9.87
CA VAL A 106 -26.43 12.86 -10.12
C VAL A 106 -26.54 11.53 -10.86
N LEU A 107 -27.48 10.71 -10.48
CA LEU A 107 -27.67 9.45 -11.12
C LEU A 107 -28.05 9.62 -12.59
N GLN A 108 -28.94 10.55 -12.87
CA GLN A 108 -29.32 10.81 -14.24
C GLN A 108 -28.14 11.30 -15.05
N LEU A 109 -27.33 12.16 -14.45
CA LEU A 109 -26.17 12.67 -15.13
C LEU A 109 -25.20 11.55 -15.45
N MET A 110 -24.98 10.66 -14.52
CA MET A 110 -24.07 9.56 -14.74
C MET A 110 -24.59 8.62 -15.82
N LYS A 111 -25.88 8.38 -15.81
CA LYS A 111 -26.47 7.52 -16.84
C LYS A 111 -26.33 8.17 -18.22
N SER A 112 -26.49 9.46 -18.28
CA SER A 112 -26.32 10.15 -19.55
C SER A 112 -24.91 10.00 -20.07
N ILE A 113 -23.94 10.15 -19.21
CA ILE A 113 -22.55 10.03 -19.61
C ILE A 113 -22.25 8.63 -20.10
N LEU A 114 -22.73 7.64 -19.38
CA LEU A 114 -22.47 6.26 -19.78
C LEU A 114 -23.17 5.91 -21.07
N ALA A 115 -24.39 6.38 -21.23
CA ALA A 115 -25.10 6.10 -22.44
C ALA A 115 -24.42 6.78 -23.62
N PHE A 116 -23.88 7.96 -23.36
CA PHE A 116 -23.22 8.68 -24.42
C PHE A 116 -21.98 7.94 -24.86
N ASP A 117 -21.37 7.22 -23.98
CA ASP A 117 -20.18 6.50 -24.28
C ASP A 117 -20.45 5.34 -25.16
N GLU A 118 -21.62 4.89 -25.26
CA GLU A 118 -21.90 3.81 -26.12
C GLU A 118 -22.08 4.23 -27.50
#